data_04d5d9d052c535b8f546d9b37a8e3239
#
_entry.id   04d5d9d052c535b8f546d9b37a8e3239
#
_cell.length_a   1.000
_cell.length_b   1.000
_cell.length_c   1.000
_cell.angle_alpha   90.00
_cell.angle_beta   90.00
_cell.angle_gamma   90.00
#
_symmetry.space_group_name_H-M   'P 1'
#
loop_
_entity.id
_entity.type
_entity.pdbx_description
1 polymer ?
#
loop_
_entity_poly.entity_id
_entity_poly.type
_entity_poly.pdbx_seq_one_letter_code
_entity_poly.pdbx_strand_id
1 'polypeptide(L)'
;MDTPVVLTNAAPSNEDVSAVSAFVSSLRVNETNSGPAVPVGGDASGLAHILGIGTANPDRKVTQAEFHEKFVTTLPFPDKKTEDLSKRIIENCGIKTRHLVHDSDIFNTYDSIAAFGSPSLDTRLKLWLEPAVALGKAASERAISDWGGDRKDITHVITFSTSGIHCPGLDMCLIKQMGLPQSTKHLYVSYMGCHAGVIGLRTAAEIAAGDPSHRVLVVAVEVNSVNAQSLNPDNLINNIIVDCIFADGAGAFILGAKPREGEKAVFEVHRHGTTYIPDSEDVITANVVCHGLDVGLKKNLPELVGNNVNPFVRSLVGNLSYSDMLWAVHPGGKSIVDMTQRGCGLKSKQVQVSRDILREYANMASCTIMFVLDKVRRDNRQKEGDKWTLALAFGPGVSVEGTLLRLVDPRTE
;
A
#
# COMPACT_ATOMS: atom_id res chain seq x y z
N MET A 1 -40.90 -5.21 -28.70
CA MET A 1 -40.10 -4.54 -29.75
C MET A 1 -39.18 -3.59 -28.99
N ASP A 2 -38.02 -4.09 -28.58
CA ASP A 2 -37.05 -3.31 -27.79
C ASP A 2 -36.11 -2.63 -28.76
N THR A 3 -36.13 -1.31 -28.73
CA THR A 3 -35.21 -0.45 -29.49
C THR A 3 -33.84 -0.47 -28.78
N PRO A 4 -32.75 -0.83 -29.46
CA PRO A 4 -31.45 -0.77 -28.81
C PRO A 4 -31.01 0.67 -28.53
N VAL A 5 -30.63 0.93 -27.32
CA VAL A 5 -29.97 2.20 -26.94
C VAL A 5 -28.59 2.24 -27.58
N VAL A 6 -28.45 3.06 -28.62
CA VAL A 6 -27.15 3.34 -29.25
C VAL A 6 -26.43 4.35 -28.35
N LEU A 7 -25.44 3.91 -27.61
CA LEU A 7 -24.48 4.79 -26.95
C LEU A 7 -23.59 5.43 -28.02
N THR A 8 -23.84 6.67 -28.36
CA THR A 8 -22.97 7.45 -29.22
C THR A 8 -21.72 7.86 -28.42
N ASN A 9 -20.54 7.42 -28.87
CA ASN A 9 -19.23 7.91 -28.42
C ASN A 9 -19.01 9.37 -28.89
N ALA A 10 -19.71 10.32 -28.28
CA ALA A 10 -19.40 11.74 -28.45
C ALA A 10 -18.38 12.11 -27.37
N ALA A 11 -17.27 12.72 -27.76
CA ALA A 11 -16.35 13.34 -26.82
C ALA A 11 -17.15 14.36 -25.96
N PRO A 12 -16.84 14.47 -24.64
CA PRO A 12 -17.55 15.42 -23.78
C PRO A 12 -17.48 16.83 -24.34
N SER A 13 -18.59 17.55 -24.30
CA SER A 13 -18.65 18.94 -24.79
C SER A 13 -17.80 19.85 -23.89
N ASN A 14 -17.37 20.99 -24.44
CA ASN A 14 -16.65 22.01 -23.65
C ASN A 14 -17.47 22.51 -22.46
N GLU A 15 -18.79 22.38 -22.49
CA GLU A 15 -19.69 22.72 -21.38
C GLU A 15 -19.62 21.67 -20.26
N ASP A 16 -19.49 20.37 -20.59
CA ASP A 16 -19.33 19.32 -19.59
C ASP A 16 -17.98 19.43 -18.88
N VAL A 17 -16.92 19.76 -19.62
CA VAL A 17 -15.59 20.02 -19.05
C VAL A 17 -15.59 21.28 -18.17
N SER A 18 -16.34 22.31 -18.56
CA SER A 18 -16.53 23.54 -17.81
C SER A 18 -17.29 23.31 -16.50
N ALA A 19 -18.34 22.48 -16.53
CA ALA A 19 -19.14 22.14 -15.35
C ALA A 19 -18.33 21.33 -14.32
N VAL A 20 -17.51 20.37 -14.78
CA VAL A 20 -16.58 19.60 -13.93
C VAL A 20 -15.50 20.51 -13.35
N SER A 21 -14.93 21.43 -14.15
CA SER A 21 -13.95 22.41 -13.69
C SER A 21 -14.53 23.38 -12.65
N ALA A 22 -15.79 23.84 -12.83
CA ALA A 22 -16.50 24.69 -11.88
C ALA A 22 -16.80 23.95 -10.57
N PHE A 23 -17.19 22.67 -10.64
CA PHE A 23 -17.38 21.82 -9.47
C PHE A 23 -16.08 21.61 -8.69
N VAL A 24 -14.98 21.27 -9.39
CA VAL A 24 -13.65 21.14 -8.77
C VAL A 24 -13.18 22.46 -8.16
N SER A 25 -13.46 23.60 -8.81
CA SER A 25 -13.13 24.93 -8.28
C SER A 25 -13.98 25.32 -7.05
N SER A 26 -15.21 24.81 -6.95
CA SER A 26 -16.07 25.03 -5.78
C SER A 26 -15.65 24.25 -4.54
N LEU A 27 -14.79 23.23 -4.73
CA LEU A 27 -14.16 22.45 -3.64
C LEU A 27 -12.94 23.14 -3.02
N ARG A 28 -12.59 24.36 -3.47
CA ARG A 28 -11.54 25.16 -2.82
C ARG A 28 -11.98 25.56 -1.43
N VAL A 29 -11.46 24.89 -0.44
CA VAL A 29 -11.61 25.21 0.98
C VAL A 29 -10.82 26.49 1.28
N ASN A 30 -11.47 27.45 1.94
CA ASN A 30 -10.88 28.74 2.33
C ASN A 30 -9.57 28.57 3.12
N GLU A 31 -8.57 29.35 2.75
CA GLU A 31 -7.25 29.46 3.36
C GLU A 31 -7.26 30.08 4.77
N THR A 32 -7.86 29.48 5.76
CA THR A 32 -7.56 29.74 7.18
C THR A 32 -8.13 28.64 8.04
N ASN A 33 -7.56 27.45 7.97
CA ASN A 33 -7.80 26.45 9.00
C ASN A 33 -6.48 25.79 9.38
N SER A 34 -5.88 26.28 10.45
CA SER A 34 -5.24 25.37 11.40
C SER A 34 -6.34 24.37 11.79
N GLY A 35 -6.40 23.25 11.07
CA GLY A 35 -7.40 22.21 11.29
C GLY A 35 -7.44 21.86 12.78
N PRO A 36 -8.60 21.40 13.31
CA PRO A 36 -8.68 20.96 14.68
C PRO A 36 -7.57 19.96 14.92
N ALA A 37 -6.88 20.10 16.06
CA ALA A 37 -5.86 19.14 16.49
C ALA A 37 -6.41 17.74 16.23
N VAL A 38 -5.67 16.93 15.43
CA VAL A 38 -6.05 15.57 15.09
C VAL A 38 -6.60 14.93 16.37
N PRO A 39 -7.83 14.39 16.40
CA PRO A 39 -8.33 13.75 17.60
C PRO A 39 -7.37 12.62 17.94
N VAL A 40 -6.60 12.82 18.98
CA VAL A 40 -5.69 11.81 19.51
C VAL A 40 -6.58 10.78 20.16
N GLY A 41 -6.74 9.63 19.53
CA GLY A 41 -7.61 8.55 19.97
C GLY A 41 -7.39 8.21 21.44
N GLY A 42 -8.48 7.99 22.09
CA GLY A 42 -8.85 7.77 23.45
C GLY A 42 -7.90 7.14 24.46
N ASP A 43 -8.39 7.25 25.66
CA ASP A 43 -7.91 6.69 26.91
C ASP A 43 -7.60 5.17 26.79
N ALA A 44 -6.59 4.71 27.49
CA ALA A 44 -6.00 3.36 27.44
C ALA A 44 -6.97 2.16 27.75
N SER A 45 -8.25 2.43 28.01
CA SER A 45 -9.21 1.41 28.43
C SER A 45 -9.76 0.51 27.31
N GLY A 46 -9.42 0.78 26.04
CA GLY A 46 -9.92 0.02 24.87
C GLY A 46 -8.88 -0.14 23.76
N LEU A 47 -7.60 -0.37 24.10
CA LEU A 47 -6.54 -0.53 23.11
C LEU A 47 -6.80 -1.77 22.24
N ALA A 48 -6.76 -1.57 20.92
CA ALA A 48 -6.68 -2.70 19.99
C ALA A 48 -5.24 -3.24 19.93
N HIS A 49 -5.13 -4.50 19.54
CA HIS A 49 -3.86 -5.20 19.44
C HIS A 49 -3.73 -5.86 18.08
N ILE A 50 -2.56 -5.80 17.49
CA ILE A 50 -2.17 -6.69 16.39
C ILE A 50 -1.81 -8.03 17.05
N LEU A 51 -2.57 -9.07 16.74
CA LEU A 51 -2.43 -10.40 17.30
C LEU A 51 -1.61 -11.32 16.38
N GLY A 52 -1.62 -11.07 15.08
CA GLY A 52 -0.87 -11.85 14.11
C GLY A 52 -0.54 -11.03 12.87
N ILE A 53 0.60 -11.33 12.24
CA ILE A 53 1.06 -10.74 10.99
C ILE A 53 1.46 -11.86 10.03
N GLY A 54 0.99 -11.78 8.79
CA GLY A 54 1.38 -12.70 7.72
C GLY A 54 1.73 -11.94 6.45
N THR A 55 2.74 -12.43 5.73
CA THR A 55 3.17 -11.86 4.46
C THR A 55 3.34 -12.95 3.42
N ALA A 56 3.03 -12.68 2.16
CA ALA A 56 3.18 -13.63 1.06
C ALA A 56 3.72 -12.93 -0.19
N ASN A 57 4.55 -13.63 -0.94
CA ASN A 57 5.05 -13.19 -2.24
C ASN A 57 4.84 -14.30 -3.27
N PRO A 58 4.77 -13.96 -4.56
CA PRO A 58 4.93 -14.93 -5.63
C PRO A 58 6.27 -15.68 -5.52
N ASP A 59 6.31 -16.93 -5.99
CA ASP A 59 7.53 -17.76 -5.95
C ASP A 59 8.63 -17.19 -6.84
N ARG A 60 8.25 -16.51 -7.93
CA ARG A 60 9.21 -15.92 -8.86
C ARG A 60 9.89 -14.71 -8.23
N LYS A 61 11.14 -14.87 -7.86
CA LYS A 61 12.03 -13.80 -7.43
C LYS A 61 13.00 -13.47 -8.56
N VAL A 62 13.09 -12.18 -8.92
CA VAL A 62 14.00 -11.69 -9.95
C VAL A 62 14.93 -10.62 -9.36
N THR A 63 16.16 -10.58 -9.85
CA THR A 63 17.06 -9.47 -9.54
C THR A 63 16.65 -8.21 -10.30
N GLN A 64 17.09 -7.05 -9.84
CA GLN A 64 16.83 -5.79 -10.52
C GLN A 64 17.49 -5.76 -11.92
N ALA A 65 18.64 -6.43 -12.09
CA ALA A 65 19.30 -6.56 -13.39
C ALA A 65 18.49 -7.43 -14.37
N GLU A 66 18.03 -8.60 -13.92
CA GLU A 66 17.15 -9.47 -14.72
C GLU A 66 15.82 -8.78 -15.06
N PHE A 67 15.27 -8.02 -14.13
CA PHE A 67 14.07 -7.24 -14.40
C PHE A 67 14.31 -6.20 -15.50
N HIS A 68 15.42 -5.46 -15.44
CA HIS A 68 15.80 -4.53 -16.49
C HIS A 68 15.96 -5.25 -17.83
N GLU A 69 16.73 -6.32 -17.87
CA GLU A 69 17.01 -7.07 -19.08
C GLU A 69 15.75 -7.66 -19.73
N LYS A 70 14.86 -8.24 -18.93
CA LYS A 70 13.70 -8.98 -19.44
C LYS A 70 12.44 -8.15 -19.59
N PHE A 71 12.20 -7.18 -18.71
CA PHE A 71 10.99 -6.35 -18.76
C PHE A 71 11.24 -5.03 -19.47
N VAL A 72 12.23 -4.29 -19.01
CA VAL A 72 12.42 -2.92 -19.46
C VAL A 72 12.97 -2.87 -20.88
N THR A 73 13.88 -3.76 -21.25
CA THR A 73 14.45 -3.79 -22.60
C THR A 73 13.50 -4.35 -23.66
N THR A 74 12.43 -5.05 -23.28
CA THR A 74 11.36 -5.43 -24.21
C THR A 74 10.46 -4.27 -24.60
N LEU A 75 10.52 -3.17 -23.83
CA LEU A 75 9.76 -1.97 -24.13
C LEU A 75 10.48 -1.14 -25.20
N PRO A 76 9.76 -0.57 -26.18
CA PRO A 76 10.36 0.24 -27.22
C PRO A 76 10.81 1.60 -26.66
N PHE A 77 12.11 1.77 -26.41
CA PHE A 77 12.68 3.06 -26.08
C PHE A 77 12.75 3.94 -27.33
N PRO A 78 12.39 5.23 -27.23
CA PRO A 78 12.42 6.14 -28.37
C PRO A 78 13.86 6.45 -28.82
N ASP A 79 14.81 6.39 -27.91
CA ASP A 79 16.22 6.67 -28.17
C ASP A 79 17.15 6.04 -27.11
N LYS A 80 18.44 6.00 -27.44
CA LYS A 80 19.48 5.45 -26.55
C LYS A 80 19.65 6.25 -25.26
N LYS A 81 19.40 7.55 -25.27
CA LYS A 81 19.49 8.40 -24.09
C LYS A 81 18.43 8.03 -23.05
N THR A 82 17.23 7.73 -23.49
CA THR A 82 16.12 7.27 -22.61
C THR A 82 16.39 5.89 -22.05
N GLU A 83 16.94 4.98 -22.86
CA GLU A 83 17.37 3.66 -22.37
C GLU A 83 18.49 3.78 -21.31
N ASP A 84 19.51 4.60 -21.54
CA ASP A 84 20.58 4.85 -20.57
C ASP A 84 20.07 5.54 -19.29
N LEU A 85 19.05 6.40 -19.39
CA LEU A 85 18.38 6.99 -18.23
C LEU A 85 17.65 5.92 -17.41
N SER A 86 16.90 5.05 -18.06
CA SER A 86 16.22 3.92 -17.43
C SER A 86 17.19 3.04 -16.63
N LYS A 87 18.33 2.70 -17.24
CA LYS A 87 19.39 1.93 -16.57
C LYS A 87 19.90 2.63 -15.31
N ARG A 88 20.17 3.94 -15.39
CA ARG A 88 20.60 4.73 -14.21
C ARG A 88 19.54 4.80 -13.11
N ILE A 89 18.25 4.91 -13.46
CA ILE A 89 17.15 4.90 -12.48
C ILE A 89 17.14 3.54 -11.76
N ILE A 90 17.22 2.46 -12.50
CA ILE A 90 17.23 1.09 -11.97
C ILE A 90 18.42 0.85 -11.04
N GLU A 91 19.61 1.26 -11.42
CA GLU A 91 20.82 1.10 -10.61
C GLU A 91 20.77 1.90 -9.29
N ASN A 92 20.03 3.02 -9.25
CA ASN A 92 19.97 3.94 -8.12
C ASN A 92 18.67 3.87 -7.29
N CYS A 93 17.68 3.07 -7.67
CA CYS A 93 16.37 2.98 -6.99
C CYS A 93 16.45 2.33 -5.60
N GLY A 94 17.56 1.69 -5.25
CA GLY A 94 17.77 1.02 -3.96
C GLY A 94 17.18 -0.38 -3.88
N ILE A 95 16.65 -0.92 -4.98
CA ILE A 95 16.06 -2.26 -5.08
C ILE A 95 17.13 -3.23 -5.60
N LYS A 96 17.21 -4.42 -5.01
CA LYS A 96 18.06 -5.52 -5.49
C LYS A 96 17.26 -6.65 -6.10
N THR A 97 16.13 -6.96 -5.49
CA THR A 97 15.24 -8.05 -5.92
C THR A 97 13.79 -7.63 -5.79
N ARG A 98 12.94 -8.30 -6.54
CA ARG A 98 11.47 -8.20 -6.43
C ARG A 98 10.81 -9.54 -6.72
N HIS A 99 9.55 -9.67 -6.33
CA HIS A 99 8.72 -10.81 -6.64
C HIS A 99 7.63 -10.41 -7.63
N LEU A 100 7.36 -11.25 -8.64
CA LEU A 100 6.39 -10.97 -9.70
C LEU A 100 5.54 -12.20 -9.98
N VAL A 101 4.25 -12.00 -10.14
CA VAL A 101 3.29 -13.01 -10.65
C VAL A 101 3.51 -13.22 -12.13
N HIS A 102 3.54 -12.12 -12.88
CA HIS A 102 3.73 -12.13 -14.31
C HIS A 102 5.15 -11.70 -14.67
N ASP A 103 5.71 -12.31 -15.71
CA ASP A 103 6.99 -11.94 -16.29
C ASP A 103 6.81 -11.19 -17.62
N SER A 104 7.92 -10.96 -18.32
CA SER A 104 7.92 -10.29 -19.63
C SER A 104 7.12 -11.03 -20.71
N ASP A 105 6.83 -12.33 -20.53
CA ASP A 105 6.04 -13.11 -21.48
C ASP A 105 4.60 -12.61 -21.59
N ILE A 106 4.12 -11.84 -20.60
CA ILE A 106 2.82 -11.17 -20.69
C ILE A 106 2.74 -10.24 -21.91
N PHE A 107 3.85 -9.58 -22.29
CA PHE A 107 3.91 -8.73 -23.47
C PHE A 107 3.90 -9.51 -24.78
N ASN A 108 4.48 -10.72 -24.79
CA ASN A 108 4.47 -11.62 -25.95
C ASN A 108 3.15 -12.35 -26.11
N THR A 109 2.43 -12.55 -25.00
CA THR A 109 1.16 -13.30 -24.98
C THR A 109 -0.04 -12.40 -25.29
N TYR A 110 0.02 -11.12 -24.89
CA TYR A 110 -1.09 -10.17 -25.01
C TYR A 110 -0.65 -8.87 -25.67
N ASP A 111 -0.82 -8.78 -27.00
CA ASP A 111 -0.47 -7.58 -27.79
C ASP A 111 -1.11 -6.30 -27.22
N SER A 112 -2.34 -6.41 -26.69
CA SER A 112 -3.04 -5.29 -26.08
C SER A 112 -2.38 -4.78 -24.77
N ILE A 113 -1.61 -5.63 -24.08
CA ILE A 113 -0.82 -5.22 -22.91
C ILE A 113 0.50 -4.60 -23.36
N ALA A 114 1.11 -5.12 -24.41
CA ALA A 114 2.37 -4.62 -24.95
C ALA A 114 2.26 -3.23 -25.60
N ALA A 115 1.12 -2.91 -26.22
CA ALA A 115 0.92 -1.64 -26.92
C ALA A 115 0.36 -0.56 -25.98
N PHE A 116 1.13 0.52 -25.75
CA PHE A 116 0.66 1.65 -24.93
C PHE A 116 -0.68 2.21 -25.45
N GLY A 117 -1.60 2.49 -24.52
CA GLY A 117 -2.93 3.03 -24.83
C GLY A 117 -3.92 2.03 -25.43
N SER A 118 -3.48 0.81 -25.76
CA SER A 118 -4.37 -0.23 -26.26
C SER A 118 -5.36 -0.73 -25.18
N PRO A 119 -6.66 -0.85 -25.50
CA PRO A 119 -7.64 -1.35 -24.52
C PRO A 119 -7.27 -2.75 -24.01
N SER A 120 -6.97 -2.87 -22.72
CA SER A 120 -6.51 -4.11 -22.09
C SER A 120 -7.01 -4.30 -20.65
N LEU A 121 -7.81 -3.37 -20.14
CA LEU A 121 -8.26 -3.41 -18.74
C LEU A 121 -8.95 -4.72 -18.37
N ASP A 122 -9.83 -5.24 -19.21
CA ASP A 122 -10.54 -6.51 -18.98
C ASP A 122 -9.58 -7.71 -18.93
N THR A 123 -8.56 -7.73 -19.78
CA THR A 123 -7.51 -8.76 -19.78
C THR A 123 -6.68 -8.67 -18.49
N ARG A 124 -6.28 -7.48 -18.09
CA ARG A 124 -5.51 -7.25 -16.84
C ARG A 124 -6.29 -7.69 -15.61
N LEU A 125 -7.59 -7.35 -15.53
CA LEU A 125 -8.44 -7.77 -14.41
C LEU A 125 -8.66 -9.29 -14.34
N LYS A 126 -8.74 -9.97 -15.49
CA LYS A 126 -8.78 -11.44 -15.53
C LYS A 126 -7.47 -12.06 -15.02
N LEU A 127 -6.33 -11.51 -15.42
CA LEU A 127 -5.00 -11.97 -15.00
C LEU A 127 -4.70 -11.64 -13.53
N TRP A 128 -5.34 -10.62 -12.98
CA TRP A 128 -5.17 -10.18 -11.59
C TRP A 128 -5.88 -11.10 -10.59
N LEU A 129 -7.12 -11.54 -10.87
CA LEU A 129 -8.02 -12.10 -9.86
C LEU A 129 -7.47 -13.34 -9.15
N GLU A 130 -7.11 -14.37 -9.92
CA GLU A 130 -6.67 -15.65 -9.35
C GLU A 130 -5.40 -15.51 -8.51
N PRO A 131 -4.32 -14.85 -9.00
CA PRO A 131 -3.13 -14.61 -8.20
C PRO A 131 -3.39 -13.73 -6.96
N ALA A 132 -4.24 -12.72 -7.06
CA ALA A 132 -4.58 -11.85 -5.94
C ALA A 132 -5.26 -12.65 -4.82
N VAL A 133 -6.21 -13.51 -5.15
CA VAL A 133 -6.89 -14.36 -4.17
C VAL A 133 -5.92 -15.38 -3.57
N ALA A 134 -5.03 -15.98 -4.36
CA ALA A 134 -4.04 -16.94 -3.87
C ALA A 134 -3.04 -16.29 -2.89
N LEU A 135 -2.51 -15.12 -3.24
CA LEU A 135 -1.58 -14.37 -2.37
C LEU A 135 -2.26 -13.88 -1.10
N GLY A 136 -3.48 -13.31 -1.23
CA GLY A 136 -4.26 -12.85 -0.08
C GLY A 136 -4.57 -13.99 0.90
N LYS A 137 -4.95 -15.17 0.38
CA LYS A 137 -5.15 -16.38 1.17
C LYS A 137 -3.85 -16.79 1.89
N ALA A 138 -2.73 -16.86 1.17
CA ALA A 138 -1.45 -17.25 1.75
C ALA A 138 -1.00 -16.31 2.88
N ALA A 139 -1.13 -15.00 2.70
CA ALA A 139 -0.85 -14.01 3.74
C ALA A 139 -1.78 -14.17 4.94
N SER A 140 -3.07 -14.36 4.69
CA SER A 140 -4.08 -14.55 5.74
C SER A 140 -3.85 -15.82 6.56
N GLU A 141 -3.54 -16.95 5.92
CA GLU A 141 -3.23 -18.21 6.62
C GLU A 141 -1.99 -18.07 7.51
N ARG A 142 -0.97 -17.34 7.06
CA ARG A 142 0.21 -17.04 7.87
C ARG A 142 -0.13 -16.12 9.06
N ALA A 143 -0.97 -15.11 8.85
CA ALA A 143 -1.43 -14.23 9.94
C ALA A 143 -2.25 -14.98 10.98
N ILE A 144 -3.14 -15.90 10.56
CA ILE A 144 -3.93 -16.78 11.45
C ILE A 144 -3.01 -17.72 12.21
N SER A 145 -2.03 -18.34 11.53
CA SER A 145 -1.02 -19.21 12.17
C SER A 145 -0.19 -18.45 13.20
N ASP A 146 0.21 -17.22 12.90
CA ASP A 146 0.96 -16.35 13.80
C ASP A 146 0.13 -15.90 15.00
N TRP A 147 -1.15 -15.64 14.81
CA TRP A 147 -2.10 -15.37 15.88
C TRP A 147 -2.33 -16.59 16.79
N GLY A 148 -2.45 -17.77 16.21
CA GLY A 148 -2.72 -19.03 16.92
C GLY A 148 -4.18 -19.25 17.31
N GLY A 149 -5.11 -18.36 16.91
CA GLY A 149 -6.54 -18.49 17.13
C GLY A 149 -7.27 -19.31 16.05
N ASP A 150 -8.56 -19.55 16.25
CA ASP A 150 -9.40 -20.27 15.27
C ASP A 150 -9.92 -19.28 14.21
N ARG A 151 -9.80 -19.64 12.93
CA ARG A 151 -10.39 -18.87 11.82
C ARG A 151 -11.89 -18.64 11.96
N LYS A 152 -12.59 -19.51 12.71
CA LYS A 152 -14.03 -19.36 13.02
C LYS A 152 -14.33 -18.15 13.91
N ASP A 153 -13.33 -17.66 14.63
CA ASP A 153 -13.44 -16.47 15.47
C ASP A 153 -13.31 -15.17 14.68
N ILE A 154 -12.92 -15.21 13.40
CA ILE A 154 -12.83 -14.03 12.57
C ILE A 154 -14.22 -13.47 12.30
N THR A 155 -14.47 -12.27 12.84
CA THR A 155 -15.75 -11.58 12.76
C THR A 155 -15.85 -10.58 11.61
N HIS A 156 -14.69 -10.06 11.17
CA HIS A 156 -14.60 -9.05 10.10
C HIS A 156 -13.45 -9.36 9.16
N VAL A 157 -13.65 -9.07 7.87
CA VAL A 157 -12.62 -9.10 6.83
C VAL A 157 -12.59 -7.76 6.12
N ILE A 158 -11.44 -7.10 6.07
CA ILE A 158 -11.24 -5.88 5.30
C ILE A 158 -10.13 -6.14 4.28
N THR A 159 -10.41 -5.93 3.00
CA THR A 159 -9.43 -6.15 1.95
C THR A 159 -9.11 -4.87 1.19
N PHE A 160 -7.86 -4.73 0.78
CA PHE A 160 -7.35 -3.60 0.01
C PHE A 160 -6.61 -4.09 -1.23
N SER A 161 -6.83 -3.41 -2.36
CA SER A 161 -5.98 -3.54 -3.54
C SER A 161 -6.05 -2.27 -4.39
N THR A 162 -4.91 -1.87 -4.95
CA THR A 162 -4.81 -0.81 -5.95
C THR A 162 -4.57 -1.39 -7.34
N SER A 163 -4.02 -2.60 -7.41
CA SER A 163 -3.59 -3.22 -8.67
C SER A 163 -4.72 -3.82 -9.51
N GLY A 164 -5.90 -4.02 -8.92
CA GLY A 164 -7.07 -4.55 -9.63
C GLY A 164 -8.35 -4.51 -8.81
N ILE A 165 -9.46 -4.82 -9.46
CA ILE A 165 -10.81 -4.86 -8.87
C ILE A 165 -11.64 -6.00 -9.44
N HIS A 166 -12.54 -6.55 -8.64
CA HIS A 166 -13.50 -7.56 -9.04
C HIS A 166 -14.79 -7.46 -8.22
N CYS A 167 -15.91 -7.88 -8.79
CA CYS A 167 -17.19 -8.02 -8.08
C CYS A 167 -17.78 -9.41 -8.39
N PRO A 168 -18.01 -10.26 -7.36
CA PRO A 168 -17.83 -10.09 -5.92
C PRO A 168 -16.37 -9.80 -5.52
N GLY A 169 -16.16 -8.96 -4.48
CA GLY A 169 -14.86 -8.45 -4.10
C GLY A 169 -13.88 -9.50 -3.57
N LEU A 170 -12.62 -9.10 -3.44
CA LEU A 170 -11.54 -9.93 -2.88
C LEU A 170 -11.89 -10.46 -1.47
N ASP A 171 -12.58 -9.66 -0.67
CA ASP A 171 -13.12 -10.03 0.64
C ASP A 171 -14.02 -11.28 0.58
N MET A 172 -15.01 -11.28 -0.32
CA MET A 172 -15.90 -12.43 -0.51
C MET A 172 -15.17 -13.66 -1.04
N CYS A 173 -14.22 -13.46 -1.96
CA CYS A 173 -13.38 -14.55 -2.47
C CYS A 173 -12.58 -15.22 -1.35
N LEU A 174 -11.98 -14.43 -0.45
CA LEU A 174 -11.21 -14.92 0.69
C LEU A 174 -12.10 -15.61 1.73
N ILE A 175 -13.24 -15.02 2.11
CA ILE A 175 -14.20 -15.63 3.04
C ILE A 175 -14.56 -17.03 2.56
N LYS A 176 -14.93 -17.17 1.28
CA LYS A 176 -15.31 -18.46 0.68
C LYS A 176 -14.13 -19.44 0.64
N GLN A 177 -12.97 -19.02 0.14
CA GLN A 177 -11.84 -19.93 -0.06
C GLN A 177 -11.16 -20.37 1.24
N MET A 178 -11.25 -19.54 2.29
CA MET A 178 -10.70 -19.86 3.60
C MET A 178 -11.70 -20.56 4.52
N GLY A 179 -12.96 -20.69 4.12
CA GLY A 179 -14.02 -21.29 4.92
C GLY A 179 -14.30 -20.48 6.20
N LEU A 180 -14.27 -19.15 6.10
CA LEU A 180 -14.66 -18.28 7.22
C LEU A 180 -16.18 -18.34 7.46
N PRO A 181 -16.67 -17.98 8.65
CA PRO A 181 -18.09 -17.97 8.94
C PRO A 181 -18.90 -17.15 7.93
N GLN A 182 -20.08 -17.64 7.52
CA GLN A 182 -20.96 -16.89 6.60
C GLN A 182 -21.46 -15.57 7.17
N SER A 183 -21.43 -15.42 8.50
CA SER A 183 -21.79 -14.20 9.22
C SER A 183 -20.64 -13.17 9.30
N THR A 184 -19.46 -13.48 8.75
CA THR A 184 -18.31 -12.57 8.74
C THR A 184 -18.68 -11.28 8.01
N LYS A 185 -18.60 -10.15 8.72
CA LYS A 185 -18.79 -8.83 8.12
C LYS A 185 -17.58 -8.50 7.25
N HIS A 186 -17.81 -7.86 6.12
CA HIS A 186 -16.71 -7.66 5.17
C HIS A 186 -16.77 -6.30 4.47
N LEU A 187 -15.60 -5.83 4.04
CA LEU A 187 -15.42 -4.59 3.30
C LEU A 187 -14.26 -4.76 2.31
N TYR A 188 -14.51 -4.41 1.05
CA TYR A 188 -13.48 -4.32 0.03
C TYR A 188 -13.25 -2.86 -0.37
N VAL A 189 -12.01 -2.40 -0.25
CA VAL A 189 -11.58 -1.03 -0.56
C VAL A 189 -10.54 -1.06 -1.67
N SER A 190 -10.84 -0.41 -2.78
CA SER A 190 -9.96 -0.38 -3.95
C SER A 190 -9.37 1.00 -4.18
N TYR A 191 -8.20 1.05 -4.84
CA TYR A 191 -7.56 2.27 -5.35
C TYR A 191 -7.17 3.32 -4.29
N MET A 192 -6.89 2.89 -3.07
CA MET A 192 -6.39 3.78 -2.02
C MET A 192 -4.88 4.06 -2.13
N GLY A 193 -4.13 3.21 -2.84
CA GLY A 193 -2.69 3.37 -3.00
C GLY A 193 -1.86 2.88 -1.81
N CYS A 194 -0.61 3.35 -1.74
CA CYS A 194 0.41 2.80 -0.83
C CYS A 194 0.10 2.93 0.67
N HIS A 195 -0.71 3.90 1.09
CA HIS A 195 -1.04 4.12 2.51
C HIS A 195 -2.19 3.23 3.01
N ALA A 196 -2.85 2.48 2.12
CA ALA A 196 -4.01 1.66 2.47
C ALA A 196 -3.72 0.61 3.55
N GLY A 197 -2.50 0.08 3.64
CA GLY A 197 -2.13 -0.84 4.73
C GLY A 197 -2.19 -0.20 6.12
N VAL A 198 -1.84 1.08 6.26
CA VAL A 198 -1.97 1.82 7.54
C VAL A 198 -3.40 2.25 7.78
N ILE A 199 -4.16 2.63 6.73
CA ILE A 199 -5.62 2.85 6.83
C ILE A 199 -6.31 1.59 7.34
N GLY A 200 -5.97 0.43 6.78
CA GLY A 200 -6.52 -0.86 7.21
C GLY A 200 -6.21 -1.16 8.68
N LEU A 201 -4.98 -0.89 9.12
CA LEU A 201 -4.57 -1.01 10.51
C LEU A 201 -5.42 -0.13 11.44
N ARG A 202 -5.57 1.16 11.10
CA ARG A 202 -6.39 2.11 11.85
C ARG A 202 -7.86 1.68 11.90
N THR A 203 -8.46 1.42 10.74
CA THR A 203 -9.88 1.04 10.64
C THR A 203 -10.17 -0.24 11.42
N ALA A 204 -9.29 -1.24 11.32
CA ALA A 204 -9.43 -2.49 12.07
C ALA A 204 -9.26 -2.29 13.57
N ALA A 205 -8.37 -1.38 13.99
CA ALA A 205 -8.21 -1.03 15.41
C ALA A 205 -9.49 -0.38 15.98
N GLU A 206 -10.11 0.54 15.24
CA GLU A 206 -11.39 1.17 15.61
C GLU A 206 -12.52 0.12 15.73
N ILE A 207 -12.63 -0.82 14.79
CA ILE A 207 -13.61 -1.91 14.82
C ILE A 207 -13.34 -2.85 15.99
N ALA A 208 -12.08 -3.22 16.23
CA ALA A 208 -11.68 -4.11 17.30
C ALA A 208 -11.96 -3.50 18.68
N ALA A 209 -11.71 -2.20 18.85
CA ALA A 209 -11.98 -1.48 20.11
C ALA A 209 -13.49 -1.41 20.44
N GLY A 210 -14.35 -1.53 19.44
CA GLY A 210 -15.81 -1.44 19.62
C GLY A 210 -16.45 -2.65 20.32
N ASP A 211 -15.82 -3.83 20.29
CA ASP A 211 -16.33 -5.05 20.94
C ASP A 211 -15.18 -6.03 21.25
N PRO A 212 -15.06 -6.53 22.51
CA PRO A 212 -14.00 -7.47 22.89
C PRO A 212 -14.02 -8.79 22.12
N SER A 213 -15.16 -9.16 21.54
CA SER A 213 -15.30 -10.37 20.74
C SER A 213 -14.76 -10.22 19.32
N HIS A 214 -14.54 -9.01 18.83
CA HIS A 214 -14.11 -8.77 17.46
C HIS A 214 -12.70 -9.32 17.19
N ARG A 215 -12.58 -10.02 16.06
CA ARG A 215 -11.31 -10.42 15.44
C ARG A 215 -11.38 -10.00 13.98
N VAL A 216 -10.57 -9.02 13.64
CA VAL A 216 -10.59 -8.36 12.32
C VAL A 216 -9.39 -8.82 11.50
N LEU A 217 -9.64 -9.49 10.40
CA LEU A 217 -8.64 -9.84 9.40
C LEU A 217 -8.54 -8.69 8.38
N VAL A 218 -7.40 -8.04 8.33
CA VAL A 218 -7.05 -7.05 7.29
C VAL A 218 -6.14 -7.71 6.28
N VAL A 219 -6.43 -7.59 5.00
CA VAL A 219 -5.62 -8.15 3.92
C VAL A 219 -5.37 -7.10 2.86
N ALA A 220 -4.10 -6.82 2.57
CA ALA A 220 -3.70 -5.98 1.45
C ALA A 220 -3.00 -6.84 0.40
N VAL A 221 -3.45 -6.77 -0.86
CA VAL A 221 -2.93 -7.59 -1.96
C VAL A 221 -2.63 -6.73 -3.16
N GLU A 222 -1.42 -6.89 -3.70
CA GLU A 222 -1.01 -6.17 -4.89
C GLU A 222 -0.36 -7.11 -5.90
N VAL A 223 -0.92 -7.13 -7.11
CA VAL A 223 -0.37 -7.80 -8.29
C VAL A 223 -0.09 -6.71 -9.32
N ASN A 224 0.95 -5.91 -9.04
CA ASN A 224 1.31 -4.75 -9.87
C ASN A 224 1.83 -5.16 -11.25
N SER A 225 2.38 -6.37 -11.37
CA SER A 225 2.89 -6.88 -12.66
C SER A 225 1.83 -6.95 -13.76
N VAL A 226 0.53 -7.04 -13.44
CA VAL A 226 -0.53 -6.96 -14.45
C VAL A 226 -0.68 -5.55 -15.06
N ASN A 227 -0.19 -4.53 -14.37
CA ASN A 227 -0.25 -3.13 -14.82
C ASN A 227 1.00 -2.68 -15.57
N ALA A 228 1.97 -3.59 -15.77
CA ALA A 228 3.10 -3.33 -16.65
C ALA A 228 2.61 -2.96 -18.05
N GLN A 229 3.19 -1.93 -18.66
CA GLN A 229 2.77 -1.44 -19.98
C GLN A 229 3.94 -0.78 -20.69
N SER A 230 3.80 -0.61 -22.02
CA SER A 230 4.75 0.14 -22.81
C SER A 230 4.87 1.58 -22.35
N LEU A 231 6.00 2.20 -22.65
CA LEU A 231 6.30 3.57 -22.27
C LEU A 231 5.34 4.56 -22.92
N ASN A 232 4.77 5.44 -22.10
CA ASN A 232 4.00 6.58 -22.58
C ASN A 232 4.93 7.64 -23.20
N PRO A 233 4.82 7.96 -24.49
CA PRO A 233 5.68 8.96 -25.13
C PRO A 233 5.64 10.33 -24.47
N ASP A 234 4.48 10.71 -23.92
CA ASP A 234 4.27 12.02 -23.30
C ASP A 234 4.79 12.10 -21.85
N ASN A 235 5.07 10.93 -21.20
CA ASN A 235 5.51 10.88 -19.80
C ASN A 235 6.53 9.77 -19.52
N LEU A 236 7.52 9.62 -20.38
CA LEU A 236 8.52 8.54 -20.32
C LEU A 236 9.18 8.35 -18.96
N ILE A 237 9.63 9.44 -18.33
CA ILE A 237 10.37 9.37 -17.07
C ILE A 237 9.50 8.81 -15.94
N ASN A 238 8.23 9.24 -15.88
CA ASN A 238 7.30 8.74 -14.89
C ASN A 238 7.01 7.24 -15.07
N ASN A 239 6.76 6.79 -16.30
CA ASN A 239 6.54 5.37 -16.58
C ASN A 239 7.76 4.53 -16.19
N ILE A 240 8.98 4.95 -16.59
CA ILE A 240 10.21 4.25 -16.19
C ILE A 240 10.31 4.14 -14.67
N ILE A 241 10.00 5.20 -13.92
CA ILE A 241 10.02 5.17 -12.45
C ILE A 241 8.99 4.17 -11.93
N VAL A 242 7.74 4.23 -12.43
CA VAL A 242 6.64 3.34 -12.01
C VAL A 242 7.01 1.88 -12.26
N ASP A 243 7.46 1.55 -13.47
CA ASP A 243 7.87 0.19 -13.83
C ASP A 243 9.06 -0.30 -12.97
N CYS A 244 9.99 0.62 -12.66
CA CYS A 244 11.21 0.27 -11.91
C CYS A 244 10.99 0.03 -10.42
N ILE A 245 9.91 0.54 -9.79
CA ILE A 245 9.76 0.49 -8.33
C ILE A 245 8.73 -0.53 -7.83
N PHE A 246 7.70 -0.88 -8.60
CA PHE A 246 6.62 -1.74 -8.12
C PHE A 246 6.93 -3.24 -8.24
N ALA A 247 6.34 -4.02 -7.33
CA ALA A 247 6.41 -5.47 -7.26
C ALA A 247 5.09 -6.05 -6.70
N ASP A 248 4.99 -7.39 -6.63
CA ASP A 248 3.80 -8.10 -6.20
C ASP A 248 3.98 -8.70 -4.80
N GLY A 249 2.90 -8.72 -4.05
CA GLY A 249 2.86 -9.31 -2.73
C GLY A 249 1.52 -9.17 -2.03
N ALA A 250 1.41 -9.79 -0.88
CA ALA A 250 0.28 -9.63 0.02
C ALA A 250 0.74 -9.58 1.48
N GLY A 251 0.00 -8.85 2.29
CA GLY A 251 0.17 -8.82 3.74
C GLY A 251 -1.17 -8.92 4.45
N ALA A 252 -1.15 -9.44 5.66
CA ALA A 252 -2.33 -9.54 6.49
C ALA A 252 -2.03 -9.25 7.96
N PHE A 253 -3.01 -8.65 8.65
CA PHE A 253 -3.03 -8.49 10.09
C PHE A 253 -4.27 -9.18 10.67
N ILE A 254 -4.13 -9.75 11.86
CA ILE A 254 -5.27 -10.06 12.75
C ILE A 254 -5.26 -9.03 13.86
N LEU A 255 -6.38 -8.30 14.03
CA LEU A 255 -6.57 -7.37 15.14
C LEU A 255 -7.70 -7.84 16.05
N GLY A 256 -7.55 -7.56 17.33
CA GLY A 256 -8.57 -7.73 18.34
C GLY A 256 -8.48 -6.61 19.37
N ALA A 257 -9.48 -6.47 20.24
CA ALA A 257 -9.38 -5.60 21.39
C ALA A 257 -8.32 -6.18 22.38
N LYS A 258 -8.70 -6.56 23.56
CA LYS A 258 -7.79 -7.22 24.51
C LYS A 258 -7.52 -8.68 24.04
N PRO A 259 -6.26 -9.16 24.08
CA PRO A 259 -5.97 -10.57 23.86
C PRO A 259 -6.76 -11.46 24.82
N ARG A 260 -7.33 -12.55 24.29
CA ARG A 260 -8.00 -13.59 25.09
C ARG A 260 -6.96 -14.52 25.72
N GLU A 261 -7.40 -15.39 26.63
CA GLU A 261 -6.54 -16.44 27.16
C GLU A 261 -5.95 -17.28 26.02
N GLY A 262 -4.64 -17.45 26.05
CA GLY A 262 -3.88 -18.15 24.99
C GLY A 262 -3.47 -17.30 23.81
N GLU A 263 -4.06 -16.12 23.58
CA GLU A 263 -3.61 -15.18 22.54
C GLU A 263 -2.42 -14.35 23.02
N LYS A 264 -1.54 -13.98 22.08
CA LYS A 264 -0.38 -13.13 22.35
C LYS A 264 -0.40 -11.93 21.39
N ALA A 265 -0.35 -10.72 21.96
CA ALA A 265 -0.22 -9.53 21.16
C ALA A 265 1.19 -9.38 20.56
N VAL A 266 1.25 -8.86 19.34
CA VAL A 266 2.50 -8.43 18.70
C VAL A 266 2.75 -6.95 18.99
N PHE A 267 1.72 -6.15 18.75
CA PHE A 267 1.73 -4.71 19.01
C PHE A 267 0.43 -4.28 19.69
N GLU A 268 0.53 -3.32 20.58
CA GLU A 268 -0.60 -2.53 21.06
C GLU A 268 -0.76 -1.30 20.15
N VAL A 269 -1.99 -0.95 19.79
CA VAL A 269 -2.31 0.24 18.98
C VAL A 269 -2.70 1.38 19.91
N HIS A 270 -1.86 2.40 20.05
CA HIS A 270 -2.08 3.49 20.99
C HIS A 270 -2.75 4.71 20.36
N ARG A 271 -2.23 5.16 19.22
CA ARG A 271 -2.73 6.36 18.53
C ARG A 271 -2.64 6.16 17.04
N HIS A 272 -3.56 6.76 16.34
CA HIS A 272 -3.53 6.82 14.89
C HIS A 272 -4.04 8.17 14.41
N GLY A 273 -3.70 8.53 13.19
CA GLY A 273 -4.16 9.76 12.59
C GLY A 273 -3.90 9.79 11.10
N THR A 274 -4.61 10.68 10.46
CA THR A 274 -4.51 10.98 9.03
C THR A 274 -4.38 12.48 8.83
N THR A 275 -3.67 12.88 7.80
CA THR A 275 -3.65 14.24 7.29
C THR A 275 -3.41 14.22 5.78
N TYR A 276 -3.67 15.31 5.12
CA TYR A 276 -3.26 15.51 3.73
C TYR A 276 -2.41 16.76 3.61
N ILE A 277 -1.55 16.79 2.60
CA ILE A 277 -0.72 17.96 2.30
C ILE A 277 -1.52 18.85 1.34
N PRO A 278 -1.84 20.09 1.69
CA PRO A 278 -2.59 21.00 0.83
C PRO A 278 -1.94 21.18 -0.55
N ASP A 279 -2.75 21.40 -1.57
CA ASP A 279 -2.34 21.66 -2.96
C ASP A 279 -1.46 20.57 -3.56
N SER A 280 -1.73 19.30 -3.24
CA SER A 280 -0.94 18.15 -3.66
C SER A 280 -1.74 17.01 -4.31
N GLU A 281 -2.99 17.23 -4.67
CA GLU A 281 -3.93 16.25 -5.19
C GLU A 281 -3.43 15.58 -6.48
N ASP A 282 -2.64 16.30 -7.26
CA ASP A 282 -2.08 15.85 -8.54
C ASP A 282 -0.62 15.35 -8.45
N VAL A 283 -0.07 15.23 -7.23
CA VAL A 283 1.34 14.81 -7.01
C VAL A 283 1.49 13.30 -7.06
N ILE A 284 0.51 12.57 -6.52
CA ILE A 284 0.36 11.12 -6.67
C ILE A 284 -1.02 10.87 -7.23
N THR A 285 -1.10 10.30 -8.42
CA THR A 285 -2.38 9.93 -9.04
C THR A 285 -2.36 8.47 -9.48
N ALA A 286 -3.54 7.83 -9.49
CA ALA A 286 -3.72 6.49 -10.01
C ALA A 286 -5.12 6.40 -10.63
N ASN A 287 -5.19 6.52 -11.96
CA ASN A 287 -6.42 6.56 -12.71
C ASN A 287 -6.68 5.23 -13.42
N VAL A 288 -7.88 4.68 -13.29
CA VAL A 288 -8.30 3.53 -14.07
C VAL A 288 -8.70 3.99 -15.45
N VAL A 289 -7.99 3.51 -16.44
CA VAL A 289 -8.18 3.86 -17.86
C VAL A 289 -8.37 2.60 -18.69
N CYS A 290 -8.74 2.75 -19.97
CA CYS A 290 -9.01 1.60 -20.82
C CYS A 290 -7.81 0.64 -20.99
N HIS A 291 -6.59 1.12 -20.81
CA HIS A 291 -5.36 0.34 -20.93
C HIS A 291 -4.75 -0.09 -19.57
N GLY A 292 -5.49 0.03 -18.48
CA GLY A 292 -5.06 -0.40 -17.15
C GLY A 292 -5.02 0.73 -16.12
N LEU A 293 -3.97 0.79 -15.31
CA LEU A 293 -3.77 1.79 -14.27
C LEU A 293 -2.72 2.81 -14.73
N ASP A 294 -3.13 4.06 -14.92
CA ASP A 294 -2.24 5.17 -15.20
C ASP A 294 -1.81 5.83 -13.89
N VAL A 295 -0.54 5.64 -13.54
CA VAL A 295 0.06 6.13 -12.29
C VAL A 295 0.91 7.35 -12.56
N GLY A 296 0.59 8.46 -11.92
CA GLY A 296 1.36 9.71 -11.97
C GLY A 296 2.14 9.95 -10.68
N LEU A 297 3.43 10.23 -10.79
CA LEU A 297 4.32 10.61 -9.68
C LEU A 297 5.09 11.88 -10.05
N LYS A 298 4.80 13.00 -9.41
CA LYS A 298 5.53 14.25 -9.66
C LYS A 298 6.90 14.23 -8.98
N LYS A 299 7.88 14.89 -9.61
CA LYS A 299 9.28 14.92 -9.16
C LYS A 299 9.47 15.57 -7.78
N ASN A 300 8.59 16.48 -7.39
CA ASN A 300 8.65 17.19 -6.11
C ASN A 300 8.07 16.37 -4.94
N LEU A 301 7.48 15.19 -5.19
CA LEU A 301 6.88 14.34 -4.16
C LEU A 301 7.80 14.07 -2.96
N PRO A 302 9.08 13.67 -3.13
CA PRO A 302 9.94 13.39 -1.98
C PRO A 302 10.20 14.63 -1.12
N GLU A 303 10.41 15.79 -1.74
CA GLU A 303 10.63 17.05 -1.03
C GLU A 303 9.37 17.49 -0.28
N LEU A 304 8.20 17.37 -0.93
CA LEU A 304 6.91 17.67 -0.32
C LEU A 304 6.69 16.83 0.94
N VAL A 305 6.95 15.53 0.88
CA VAL A 305 6.90 14.63 2.05
C VAL A 305 7.88 15.09 3.13
N GLY A 306 9.14 15.32 2.79
CA GLY A 306 10.18 15.70 3.76
C GLY A 306 9.86 16.99 4.50
N ASN A 307 9.28 17.97 3.82
CA ASN A 307 8.94 19.28 4.41
C ASN A 307 7.68 19.22 5.31
N ASN A 308 6.77 18.28 5.09
CA ASN A 308 5.46 18.27 5.76
C ASN A 308 5.27 17.13 6.78
N VAL A 309 6.12 16.10 6.79
CA VAL A 309 5.91 14.90 7.62
C VAL A 309 6.09 15.15 9.12
N ASN A 310 7.04 15.98 9.51
CA ASN A 310 7.42 16.12 10.93
C ASN A 310 6.31 16.72 11.82
N PRO A 311 5.57 17.76 11.44
CA PRO A 311 4.45 18.26 12.24
C PRO A 311 3.40 17.16 12.51
N PHE A 312 3.04 16.39 11.51
CA PHE A 312 2.11 15.26 11.63
C PHE A 312 2.65 14.18 12.59
N VAL A 313 3.90 13.77 12.41
CA VAL A 313 4.53 12.79 13.31
C VAL A 313 4.53 13.30 14.74
N ARG A 314 4.89 14.55 14.96
CA ARG A 314 4.92 15.16 16.30
C ARG A 314 3.54 15.17 16.96
N SER A 315 2.47 15.42 16.20
CA SER A 315 1.10 15.38 16.73
C SER A 315 0.70 13.98 17.22
N LEU A 316 1.19 12.92 16.57
CA LEU A 316 0.92 11.53 16.95
C LEU A 316 1.75 11.09 18.16
N VAL A 317 3.05 11.37 18.17
CA VAL A 317 3.96 10.82 19.17
C VAL A 317 4.12 11.71 20.40
N GLY A 318 3.68 12.97 20.34
CA GLY A 318 3.76 13.91 21.45
C GLY A 318 5.20 14.15 21.90
N ASN A 319 5.48 13.94 23.19
CA ASN A 319 6.79 14.17 23.79
C ASN A 319 7.76 12.98 23.68
N LEU A 320 7.39 11.89 22.99
CA LEU A 320 8.31 10.76 22.78
C LEU A 320 9.55 11.23 21.99
N SER A 321 10.71 10.74 22.44
CA SER A 321 11.97 11.00 21.75
C SER A 321 12.08 10.14 20.51
N TYR A 322 12.31 10.74 19.35
CA TYR A 322 12.50 10.01 18.09
C TYR A 322 13.67 9.03 18.13
N SER A 323 14.70 9.30 18.95
CA SER A 323 15.88 8.42 19.10
C SER A 323 15.53 7.06 19.72
N ASP A 324 14.46 7.02 20.52
CA ASP A 324 14.08 5.85 21.33
C ASP A 324 12.94 5.04 20.67
N MET A 325 12.53 5.48 19.47
CA MET A 325 11.46 4.85 18.71
C MET A 325 12.00 3.98 17.57
N LEU A 326 11.24 2.92 17.26
CA LEU A 326 11.35 2.16 16.02
C LEU A 326 10.49 2.83 14.95
N TRP A 327 10.96 2.77 13.72
CA TRP A 327 10.29 3.42 12.59
C TRP A 327 9.94 2.41 11.50
N ALA A 328 8.67 2.24 11.26
CA ALA A 328 8.13 1.46 10.16
C ALA A 328 7.60 2.43 9.09
N VAL A 329 8.49 2.95 8.25
CA VAL A 329 8.13 3.87 7.17
C VAL A 329 7.85 3.06 5.91
N HIS A 330 6.68 3.26 5.28
CA HIS A 330 6.39 2.67 3.98
C HIS A 330 7.42 3.14 2.95
N PRO A 331 8.19 2.21 2.34
CA PRO A 331 9.23 2.58 1.39
C PRO A 331 8.66 2.72 -0.02
N GLY A 332 7.92 3.79 -0.29
CA GLY A 332 7.35 4.10 -1.61
C GLY A 332 8.40 4.28 -2.71
N GLY A 333 9.65 4.51 -2.31
CA GLY A 333 10.86 4.61 -3.09
C GLY A 333 12.01 5.06 -2.19
N LYS A 334 13.27 4.92 -2.65
CA LYS A 334 14.45 5.31 -1.88
C LYS A 334 14.36 6.77 -1.40
N SER A 335 13.98 7.68 -2.28
CA SER A 335 13.88 9.12 -1.99
C SER A 335 12.82 9.44 -0.92
N ILE A 336 11.71 8.71 -0.85
CA ILE A 336 10.68 8.90 0.16
C ILE A 336 11.23 8.58 1.55
N VAL A 337 11.95 7.47 1.69
CA VAL A 337 12.58 7.08 2.97
C VAL A 337 13.66 8.09 3.36
N ASP A 338 14.49 8.53 2.40
CA ASP A 338 15.57 9.50 2.64
C ASP A 338 15.01 10.86 3.07
N MET A 339 13.93 11.33 2.44
CA MET A 339 13.32 12.62 2.79
C MET A 339 12.51 12.55 4.10
N THR A 340 11.86 11.45 4.40
CA THR A 340 11.26 11.20 5.72
C THR A 340 12.34 11.21 6.81
N GLN A 341 13.46 10.51 6.58
CA GLN A 341 14.61 10.54 7.51
C GLN A 341 15.10 11.97 7.76
N ARG A 342 15.26 12.74 6.68
CA ARG A 342 15.74 14.14 6.76
C ARG A 342 14.73 15.04 7.47
N GLY A 343 13.44 14.97 7.07
CA GLY A 343 12.37 15.81 7.62
C GLY A 343 12.14 15.61 9.11
N CYS A 344 12.30 14.37 9.60
CA CYS A 344 12.19 14.04 11.02
C CYS A 344 13.55 14.03 11.77
N GLY A 345 14.67 14.35 11.13
CA GLY A 345 15.99 14.35 11.75
C GLY A 345 16.45 12.98 12.26
N LEU A 346 16.08 11.90 11.57
CA LEU A 346 16.36 10.52 11.99
C LEU A 346 17.79 10.10 11.65
N LYS A 347 18.34 9.21 12.47
CA LYS A 347 19.58 8.50 12.12
C LYS A 347 19.30 7.43 11.07
N SER A 348 20.27 7.12 10.21
CA SER A 348 20.13 6.13 9.13
C SER A 348 19.65 4.76 9.64
N LYS A 349 20.13 4.31 10.81
CA LYS A 349 19.72 3.04 11.42
C LYS A 349 18.23 2.94 11.76
N GLN A 350 17.55 4.06 11.98
CA GLN A 350 16.14 4.09 12.39
C GLN A 350 15.20 3.76 11.22
N VAL A 351 15.59 4.05 9.99
CA VAL A 351 14.84 3.73 8.76
C VAL A 351 15.44 2.56 7.98
N GLN A 352 16.42 1.85 8.57
CA GLN A 352 17.12 0.77 7.88
C GLN A 352 16.19 -0.39 7.52
N VAL A 353 15.24 -0.75 8.39
CA VAL A 353 14.25 -1.81 8.12
C VAL A 353 13.44 -1.48 6.86
N SER A 354 12.99 -0.24 6.71
CA SER A 354 12.25 0.20 5.51
C SER A 354 13.12 0.09 4.25
N ARG A 355 14.40 0.46 4.33
CA ARG A 355 15.35 0.30 3.22
C ARG A 355 15.63 -1.16 2.89
N ASP A 356 15.71 -2.03 3.88
CA ASP A 356 15.92 -3.47 3.66
C ASP A 356 14.73 -4.10 2.97
N ILE A 357 13.49 -3.74 3.36
CA ILE A 357 12.28 -4.20 2.67
C ILE A 357 12.25 -3.70 1.22
N LEU A 358 12.53 -2.41 0.98
CA LEU A 358 12.62 -1.89 -0.38
C LEU A 358 13.67 -2.64 -1.22
N ARG A 359 14.83 -2.89 -0.63
CA ARG A 359 15.94 -3.59 -1.30
C ARG A 359 15.56 -5.00 -1.73
N GLU A 360 14.82 -5.74 -0.89
CA GLU A 360 14.58 -7.17 -1.07
C GLU A 360 13.26 -7.49 -1.78
N TYR A 361 12.25 -6.60 -1.63
CA TYR A 361 10.88 -6.83 -2.10
C TYR A 361 10.37 -5.74 -3.03
N ALA A 362 11.11 -4.64 -3.21
CA ALA A 362 10.63 -3.43 -3.91
C ALA A 362 9.38 -2.79 -3.25
N ASN A 363 8.66 -1.94 -3.97
CA ASN A 363 7.41 -1.34 -3.49
C ASN A 363 6.22 -2.22 -3.90
N MET A 364 5.64 -2.92 -2.94
CA MET A 364 4.40 -3.70 -3.12
C MET A 364 3.16 -2.89 -2.73
N ALA A 365 3.17 -1.59 -2.97
CA ALA A 365 2.08 -0.65 -2.65
C ALA A 365 1.49 -0.87 -1.24
N SER A 366 0.18 -1.12 -1.12
CA SER A 366 -0.55 -1.17 0.15
C SER A 366 -0.02 -2.19 1.16
N CYS A 367 0.49 -3.34 0.70
CA CYS A 367 0.93 -4.40 1.60
C CYS A 367 2.36 -4.23 2.14
N THR A 368 3.17 -3.34 1.56
CA THR A 368 4.59 -3.20 1.92
C THR A 368 4.81 -2.85 3.39
N ILE A 369 3.94 -2.04 3.98
CA ILE A 369 4.05 -1.65 5.40
C ILE A 369 3.90 -2.84 6.35
N MET A 370 3.16 -3.87 5.95
CA MET A 370 2.98 -5.09 6.72
C MET A 370 4.28 -5.89 6.80
N PHE A 371 5.05 -5.94 5.70
CA PHE A 371 6.41 -6.50 5.68
C PHE A 371 7.38 -5.72 6.56
N VAL A 372 7.28 -4.38 6.53
CA VAL A 372 8.12 -3.52 7.39
C VAL A 372 7.83 -3.78 8.86
N LEU A 373 6.55 -3.82 9.27
CA LEU A 373 6.16 -4.10 10.66
C LEU A 373 6.55 -5.51 11.09
N ASP A 374 6.40 -6.51 10.23
CA ASP A 374 6.82 -7.88 10.51
C ASP A 374 8.35 -7.97 10.72
N LYS A 375 9.13 -7.26 9.90
CA LYS A 375 10.57 -7.19 10.08
C LYS A 375 10.96 -6.40 11.34
N VAL A 376 10.29 -5.28 11.63
CA VAL A 376 10.52 -4.50 12.86
C VAL A 376 10.34 -5.38 14.09
N ARG A 377 9.24 -6.16 14.18
CA ARG A 377 9.03 -7.06 15.33
C ARG A 377 10.11 -8.12 15.43
N ARG A 378 10.47 -8.79 14.33
CA ARG A 378 11.48 -9.87 14.33
C ARG A 378 12.86 -9.39 14.75
N ASP A 379 13.28 -8.22 14.25
CA ASP A 379 14.59 -7.65 14.55
C ASP A 379 14.71 -7.13 15.99
N ASN A 380 13.59 -7.02 16.73
CA ASN A 380 13.55 -6.40 18.06
C ASN A 380 12.96 -7.29 19.17
N ARG A 381 12.58 -8.54 18.90
CA ARG A 381 11.97 -9.47 19.88
C ARG A 381 12.79 -9.65 21.16
N GLN A 382 14.12 -9.76 21.04
CA GLN A 382 15.01 -10.07 22.17
C GLN A 382 15.53 -8.85 22.91
N LYS A 383 15.11 -7.64 22.53
CA LYS A 383 15.60 -6.41 23.17
C LYS A 383 14.65 -6.01 24.29
N GLU A 384 15.18 -5.86 25.50
CA GLU A 384 14.42 -5.41 26.66
C GLU A 384 13.85 -3.99 26.54
N GLY A 385 12.78 -3.71 27.25
CA GLY A 385 12.11 -2.43 27.37
C GLY A 385 11.00 -2.16 26.36
N ASP A 386 10.15 -1.21 26.72
CA ASP A 386 9.03 -0.76 25.86
C ASP A 386 9.57 -0.13 24.57
N LYS A 387 9.05 -0.63 23.44
CA LYS A 387 9.50 -0.17 22.11
C LYS A 387 8.35 0.49 21.37
N TRP A 388 8.30 1.80 21.50
CA TRP A 388 7.42 2.60 20.68
C TRP A 388 7.79 2.48 19.21
N THR A 389 6.82 2.21 18.38
CA THR A 389 6.98 2.01 16.95
C THR A 389 6.00 2.92 16.21
N LEU A 390 6.49 3.71 15.26
CA LEU A 390 5.64 4.50 14.38
C LEU A 390 5.52 3.81 13.02
N ALA A 391 4.32 3.35 12.67
CA ALA A 391 3.96 3.01 11.30
C ALA A 391 3.55 4.28 10.56
N LEU A 392 4.17 4.54 9.40
CA LEU A 392 3.96 5.76 8.62
C LEU A 392 3.89 5.42 7.13
N ALA A 393 2.88 5.92 6.43
CA ALA A 393 2.73 5.72 4.99
C ALA A 393 2.19 6.96 4.30
N PHE A 394 2.45 7.05 2.99
CA PHE A 394 2.03 8.13 2.11
C PHE A 394 1.27 7.55 0.92
N GLY A 395 0.28 8.26 0.43
CA GLY A 395 -0.52 7.84 -0.71
C GLY A 395 -1.11 9.01 -1.49
N PRO A 396 -1.98 8.72 -2.48
CA PRO A 396 -2.63 9.75 -3.26
C PRO A 396 -3.27 10.85 -2.42
N GLY A 397 -3.18 12.11 -2.90
CA GLY A 397 -3.83 13.22 -2.26
C GLY A 397 -3.01 14.40 -1.75
N VAL A 398 -1.72 14.48 -1.48
CA VAL A 398 -0.88 13.45 -0.85
C VAL A 398 -1.37 13.24 0.58
N SER A 399 -1.89 12.08 0.86
CA SER A 399 -2.32 11.72 2.21
C SER A 399 -1.18 11.11 3.01
N VAL A 400 -1.17 11.37 4.31
CA VAL A 400 -0.23 10.82 5.29
C VAL A 400 -1.01 10.08 6.35
N GLU A 401 -0.74 8.81 6.51
CA GLU A 401 -1.32 7.95 7.55
C GLU A 401 -0.25 7.53 8.55
N GLY A 402 -0.58 7.58 9.83
CA GLY A 402 0.33 7.18 10.89
C GLY A 402 -0.37 6.43 12.02
N THR A 403 0.33 5.45 12.57
CA THR A 403 -0.13 4.69 13.75
C THR A 403 1.01 4.51 14.73
N LEU A 404 0.83 4.99 15.95
CA LEU A 404 1.75 4.79 17.06
C LEU A 404 1.42 3.47 17.76
N LEU A 405 2.39 2.59 17.77
CA LEU A 405 2.30 1.22 18.29
C LEU A 405 3.29 1.04 19.45
N ARG A 406 3.02 0.08 20.32
CA ARG A 406 3.98 -0.45 21.28
C ARG A 406 4.24 -1.91 20.97
N LEU A 407 5.50 -2.26 20.68
CA LEU A 407 5.90 -3.64 20.45
C LEU A 407 5.88 -4.39 21.79
N VAL A 408 5.08 -5.46 21.87
CA VAL A 408 4.89 -6.27 23.08
C VAL A 408 5.06 -7.77 22.82
N ASP A 409 5.57 -8.15 21.64
CA ASP A 409 5.67 -9.55 21.19
C ASP A 409 6.49 -10.41 22.18
N PRO A 410 5.87 -11.31 22.96
CA PRO A 410 6.55 -12.17 23.91
C PRO A 410 7.06 -13.48 23.27
N ARG A 411 6.86 -13.68 21.95
CA ARG A 411 7.19 -14.93 21.28
C ARG A 411 8.70 -15.08 21.15
N THR A 412 9.22 -16.15 21.71
CA THR A 412 10.56 -16.66 21.38
C THR A 412 10.46 -17.55 20.13
N GLU A 413 11.49 -17.58 19.30
CA GLU A 413 11.52 -18.40 18.08
C GLU A 413 11.12 -19.85 18.34
#